data_975af5554cea6ae42624f0f59bfc3cac
#
_entry.id   975af5554cea6ae42624f0f59bfc3cac
#
_cell.length_a   1.000
_cell.length_b   1.000
_cell.length_c   1.000
_cell.angle_alpha   90.00
_cell.angle_beta   90.00
_cell.angle_gamma   90.00
#
_symmetry.space_group_name_H-M   'P 1'
#
loop_
_entity.id
_entity.type
_entity.pdbx_description
1 polymer ?
#
loop_
_entity_poly.entity_id
_entity_poly.type
_entity_poly.pdbx_seq_one_letter_code
_entity_poly.pdbx_strand_id
1 'polypeptide(L)'
;MDVYVAGGIFLVAYALIASERFDRTLVALLGGFLVVILGIVDQQEAFAAIDFNVIFLLVGMMIMAGTLRKTGFFEFVAGHAIRLSEGKPFRLLVSLTVFTAILSAFLDNVTTVVLLTPITLAITRTIRVNPFPYLISMVFASNIGGTATLIGDPPNILIGSAADLSFVDFLLNLAPVVVIILIAWIGMMRVMFYRRMDDDADRLDRLALVDPAGAIKDRPLMIRSMIVLGATIIGFLLHSALGLEVATIAMLGATVLMLVGGLKPHEAFEDVEWNTLFFFVGLFILVEAIVQVGIINTIADAVADAVAGRQGVATIGILWFSAIASAVIDNIPYTATAIPIVQRLAEGGLEAQPMWWALALGACLGGNMTIVGASANVVVANMAAREGHAITFWQFLKYGTAVVIMSMVISTAYLYVRYLV
;
A
#
# COMPACT_ATOMS: atom_id res chain seq x y z
N MET A 1 -36.57 -4.85 1.09
CA MET A 1 -36.10 -5.58 -0.12
C MET A 1 -34.70 -5.10 -0.49
N ASP A 2 -34.44 -3.82 -0.44
CA ASP A 2 -33.17 -3.18 -0.84
C ASP A 2 -31.97 -3.65 -0.04
N VAL A 3 -32.13 -3.88 1.27
CA VAL A 3 -31.06 -4.44 2.14
C VAL A 3 -30.52 -5.78 1.62
N TYR A 4 -31.41 -6.70 1.23
CA TYR A 4 -31.00 -8.02 0.73
C TYR A 4 -30.41 -7.94 -0.67
N VAL A 5 -30.91 -7.03 -1.52
CA VAL A 5 -30.39 -6.85 -2.88
C VAL A 5 -29.02 -6.18 -2.83
N ALA A 6 -28.89 -5.08 -2.08
CA ALA A 6 -27.59 -4.39 -1.90
C ALA A 6 -26.54 -5.31 -1.27
N GLY A 7 -26.91 -6.00 -0.18
CA GLY A 7 -26.03 -6.97 0.48
C GLY A 7 -25.62 -8.12 -0.44
N GLY A 8 -26.55 -8.62 -1.26
CA GLY A 8 -26.30 -9.67 -2.25
C GLY A 8 -25.32 -9.21 -3.34
N ILE A 9 -25.54 -8.03 -3.94
CA ILE A 9 -24.64 -7.45 -4.94
C ILE A 9 -23.25 -7.24 -4.33
N PHE A 10 -23.18 -6.66 -3.14
CA PHE A 10 -21.94 -6.42 -2.43
C PHE A 10 -21.16 -7.72 -2.17
N LEU A 11 -21.80 -8.73 -1.60
CA LEU A 11 -21.16 -10.02 -1.30
C LEU A 11 -20.68 -10.72 -2.57
N VAL A 12 -21.48 -10.70 -3.64
CA VAL A 12 -21.08 -11.27 -4.93
C VAL A 12 -19.91 -10.52 -5.52
N ALA A 13 -19.94 -9.17 -5.52
CA ALA A 13 -18.86 -8.36 -6.01
C ALA A 13 -17.56 -8.64 -5.23
N TYR A 14 -17.61 -8.67 -3.89
CA TYR A 14 -16.43 -8.97 -3.07
C TYR A 14 -15.91 -10.40 -3.25
N ALA A 15 -16.81 -11.39 -3.38
CA ALA A 15 -16.40 -12.76 -3.69
C ALA A 15 -15.73 -12.88 -5.06
N LEU A 16 -16.22 -12.16 -6.06
CA LEU A 16 -15.61 -12.13 -7.39
C LEU A 16 -14.25 -11.42 -7.38
N ILE A 17 -14.14 -10.28 -6.67
CA ILE A 17 -12.87 -9.55 -6.48
C ILE A 17 -11.85 -10.46 -5.77
N ALA A 18 -12.22 -11.09 -4.66
CA ALA A 18 -11.36 -11.98 -3.90
C ALA A 18 -10.96 -13.25 -4.68
N SER A 19 -11.77 -13.69 -5.64
CA SER A 19 -11.46 -14.87 -6.46
C SER A 19 -10.34 -14.64 -7.49
N GLU A 20 -10.01 -13.38 -7.81
CA GLU A 20 -9.08 -12.96 -8.87
C GLU A 20 -9.34 -13.56 -10.27
N ARG A 21 -10.51 -14.19 -10.48
CA ARG A 21 -10.89 -14.77 -11.77
C ARG A 21 -11.38 -13.74 -12.77
N PHE A 22 -11.86 -12.61 -12.25
CA PHE A 22 -12.37 -11.49 -13.04
C PHE A 22 -11.58 -10.24 -12.69
N ASP A 23 -11.48 -9.34 -13.65
CA ASP A 23 -10.86 -8.03 -13.42
C ASP A 23 -11.64 -7.28 -12.31
N ARG A 24 -10.95 -6.92 -11.24
CA ARG A 24 -11.54 -6.28 -10.06
C ARG A 24 -12.21 -4.95 -10.38
N THR A 25 -11.68 -4.21 -11.36
CA THR A 25 -12.20 -2.91 -11.79
C THR A 25 -13.57 -3.09 -12.45
N LEU A 26 -13.68 -4.07 -13.36
CA LEU A 26 -14.95 -4.37 -14.02
C LEU A 26 -16.00 -4.83 -13.02
N VAL A 27 -15.64 -5.66 -12.05
CA VAL A 27 -16.57 -6.16 -11.02
C VAL A 27 -17.05 -5.00 -10.14
N ALA A 28 -16.14 -4.14 -9.67
CA ALA A 28 -16.51 -2.99 -8.83
C ALA A 28 -17.40 -2.00 -9.57
N LEU A 29 -17.07 -1.65 -10.82
CA LEU A 29 -17.90 -0.75 -11.64
C LEU A 29 -19.27 -1.35 -11.93
N LEU A 30 -19.34 -2.62 -12.34
CA LEU A 30 -20.63 -3.28 -12.59
C LEU A 30 -21.50 -3.32 -11.34
N GLY A 31 -20.93 -3.69 -10.18
CA GLY A 31 -21.66 -3.70 -8.90
C GLY A 31 -22.09 -2.30 -8.49
N GLY A 32 -21.20 -1.30 -8.59
CA GLY A 32 -21.50 0.09 -8.27
C GLY A 32 -22.60 0.69 -9.15
N PHE A 33 -22.53 0.51 -10.48
CA PHE A 33 -23.59 1.00 -11.36
C PHE A 33 -24.88 0.20 -11.26
N LEU A 34 -24.81 -1.09 -10.94
CA LEU A 34 -26.02 -1.91 -10.74
C LEU A 34 -26.86 -1.41 -9.56
N VAL A 35 -26.23 -1.03 -8.44
CA VAL A 35 -26.98 -0.48 -7.29
C VAL A 35 -27.63 0.86 -7.60
N VAL A 36 -27.03 1.67 -8.47
CA VAL A 36 -27.64 2.93 -8.96
C VAL A 36 -28.81 2.65 -9.91
N ILE A 37 -28.64 1.75 -10.88
CA ILE A 37 -29.69 1.38 -11.84
C ILE A 37 -30.91 0.77 -11.14
N LEU A 38 -30.69 0.02 -10.07
CA LEU A 38 -31.76 -0.56 -9.26
C LEU A 38 -32.42 0.45 -8.29
N GLY A 39 -31.93 1.69 -8.25
CA GLY A 39 -32.45 2.75 -7.38
C GLY A 39 -32.17 2.54 -5.89
N ILE A 40 -31.18 1.72 -5.54
CA ILE A 40 -30.75 1.51 -4.14
C ILE A 40 -30.01 2.75 -3.63
N VAL A 41 -29.21 3.38 -4.50
CA VAL A 41 -28.52 4.64 -4.25
C VAL A 41 -28.92 5.63 -5.33
N ASP A 42 -29.26 6.86 -4.95
CA ASP A 42 -29.50 7.92 -5.94
C ASP A 42 -28.21 8.25 -6.69
N GLN A 43 -28.37 8.62 -7.98
CA GLN A 43 -27.20 8.92 -8.83
C GLN A 43 -26.35 10.07 -8.28
N GLN A 44 -26.97 11.09 -7.65
CA GLN A 44 -26.21 12.24 -7.11
C GLN A 44 -25.42 11.80 -5.88
N GLU A 45 -26.02 10.99 -5.01
CA GLU A 45 -25.38 10.42 -3.83
C GLU A 45 -24.26 9.46 -4.22
N ALA A 46 -24.46 8.62 -5.23
CA ALA A 46 -23.44 7.71 -5.75
C ALA A 46 -22.20 8.44 -6.25
N PHE A 47 -22.38 9.55 -6.97
CA PHE A 47 -21.26 10.36 -7.44
C PHE A 47 -20.63 11.21 -6.31
N ALA A 48 -21.43 11.64 -5.34
CA ALA A 48 -20.92 12.37 -4.17
C ALA A 48 -20.09 11.48 -3.23
N ALA A 49 -20.36 10.16 -3.21
CA ALA A 49 -19.60 9.19 -2.44
C ALA A 49 -18.18 8.95 -3.00
N ILE A 50 -17.91 9.35 -4.25
CA ILE A 50 -16.57 9.20 -4.83
C ILE A 50 -15.64 10.22 -4.19
N ASP A 51 -14.62 9.71 -3.49
CA ASP A 51 -13.59 10.54 -2.87
C ASP A 51 -12.57 11.02 -3.90
N PHE A 52 -12.76 12.23 -4.40
CA PHE A 52 -11.86 12.86 -5.37
C PHE A 52 -10.49 13.22 -4.77
N ASN A 53 -10.37 13.39 -3.44
CA ASN A 53 -9.07 13.61 -2.81
C ASN A 53 -8.20 12.36 -2.96
N VAL A 54 -8.75 11.18 -2.73
CA VAL A 54 -8.05 9.90 -2.97
C VAL A 54 -7.65 9.78 -4.44
N ILE A 55 -8.57 10.00 -5.36
CA ILE A 55 -8.32 9.85 -6.82
C ILE A 55 -7.21 10.80 -7.29
N PHE A 56 -7.32 12.10 -7.01
CA PHE A 56 -6.35 13.09 -7.50
C PHE A 56 -4.99 12.99 -6.80
N LEU A 57 -4.95 12.59 -5.53
CA LEU A 57 -3.70 12.30 -4.84
C LEU A 57 -2.93 11.17 -5.55
N LEU A 58 -3.62 10.07 -5.84
CA LEU A 58 -3.03 8.94 -6.56
C LEU A 58 -2.56 9.34 -7.96
N VAL A 59 -3.39 10.05 -8.75
CA VAL A 59 -3.00 10.54 -10.08
C VAL A 59 -1.73 11.37 -10.02
N GLY A 60 -1.68 12.35 -9.11
CA GLY A 60 -0.52 13.23 -8.97
C GLY A 60 0.76 12.46 -8.63
N MET A 61 0.68 11.52 -7.67
CA MET A 61 1.81 10.69 -7.26
C MET A 61 2.25 9.72 -8.35
N MET A 62 1.32 9.09 -9.08
CA MET A 62 1.62 8.18 -10.18
C MET A 62 2.34 8.90 -11.33
N ILE A 63 1.93 10.12 -11.69
CA ILE A 63 2.62 10.94 -12.70
C ILE A 63 4.06 11.25 -12.27
N MET A 64 4.27 11.66 -11.01
CA MET A 64 5.60 11.99 -10.50
C MET A 64 6.49 10.75 -10.43
N ALA A 65 5.98 9.63 -9.94
CA ALA A 65 6.70 8.35 -9.86
C ALA A 65 7.03 7.80 -11.25
N GLY A 66 6.08 7.83 -12.19
CA GLY A 66 6.27 7.39 -13.57
C GLY A 66 7.32 8.24 -14.31
N THR A 67 7.29 9.55 -14.10
CA THR A 67 8.31 10.45 -14.64
C THR A 67 9.69 10.13 -14.08
N LEU A 68 9.80 9.95 -12.77
CA LEU A 68 11.05 9.60 -12.13
C LEU A 68 11.59 8.24 -12.61
N ARG A 69 10.71 7.26 -12.88
CA ARG A 69 11.04 5.97 -13.47
C ARG A 69 11.75 6.12 -14.82
N LYS A 70 11.23 6.97 -15.71
CA LYS A 70 11.80 7.17 -17.05
C LYS A 70 13.23 7.67 -17.02
N THR A 71 13.67 8.28 -15.92
CA THR A 71 15.03 8.82 -15.75
C THR A 71 16.10 7.78 -15.43
N GLY A 72 15.70 6.54 -15.04
CA GLY A 72 16.63 5.52 -14.55
C GLY A 72 16.98 5.64 -13.06
N PHE A 73 16.22 6.43 -12.30
CA PHE A 73 16.46 6.66 -10.87
C PHE A 73 16.43 5.37 -10.05
N PHE A 74 15.47 4.48 -10.31
CA PHE A 74 15.32 3.24 -9.54
C PHE A 74 16.46 2.27 -9.79
N GLU A 75 16.93 2.17 -11.03
CA GLU A 75 18.10 1.39 -11.41
C GLU A 75 19.36 1.97 -10.75
N PHE A 76 19.48 3.29 -10.66
CA PHE A 76 20.55 3.98 -9.97
C PHE A 76 20.58 3.66 -8.47
N VAL A 77 19.41 3.73 -7.80
CA VAL A 77 19.26 3.39 -6.37
C VAL A 77 19.60 1.93 -6.12
N ALA A 78 19.08 1.02 -6.93
CA ALA A 78 19.37 -0.41 -6.82
C ALA A 78 20.88 -0.71 -7.05
N GLY A 79 21.52 -0.01 -7.99
CA GLY A 79 22.96 -0.09 -8.20
C GLY A 79 23.76 0.35 -6.97
N HIS A 80 23.28 1.33 -6.21
CA HIS A 80 23.90 1.72 -4.93
C HIS A 80 23.69 0.65 -3.86
N ALA A 81 22.51 0.00 -3.80
CA ALA A 81 22.28 -1.13 -2.91
C ALA A 81 23.28 -2.27 -3.17
N ILE A 82 23.58 -2.54 -4.44
CA ILE A 82 24.60 -3.52 -4.83
C ILE A 82 25.97 -3.11 -4.29
N ARG A 83 26.41 -1.87 -4.51
CA ARG A 83 27.70 -1.39 -3.99
C ARG A 83 27.82 -1.48 -2.48
N LEU A 84 26.76 -1.09 -1.75
CA LEU A 84 26.70 -1.19 -0.29
C LEU A 84 26.77 -2.63 0.22
N SER A 85 26.37 -3.61 -0.61
CA SER A 85 26.39 -5.02 -0.24
C SER A 85 27.79 -5.62 -0.17
N GLU A 86 28.78 -5.00 -0.80
CA GLU A 86 30.17 -5.53 -0.90
C GLU A 86 30.20 -6.99 -1.39
N GLY A 87 29.30 -7.37 -2.29
CA GLY A 87 29.21 -8.73 -2.80
C GLY A 87 28.55 -9.76 -1.87
N LYS A 88 28.15 -9.38 -0.66
CA LYS A 88 27.53 -10.28 0.31
C LYS A 88 26.03 -10.41 0.06
N PRO A 89 25.51 -11.60 -0.25
CA PRO A 89 24.10 -11.79 -0.62
C PRO A 89 23.12 -11.30 0.45
N PHE A 90 23.43 -11.53 1.73
CA PHE A 90 22.55 -11.09 2.81
C PHE A 90 22.55 -9.56 2.98
N ARG A 91 23.72 -8.89 2.79
CA ARG A 91 23.76 -7.42 2.82
C ARG A 91 22.97 -6.82 1.66
N LEU A 92 23.04 -7.44 0.47
CA LEU A 92 22.23 -7.05 -0.68
C LEU A 92 20.73 -7.19 -0.38
N LEU A 93 20.33 -8.32 0.22
CA LEU A 93 18.95 -8.55 0.65
C LEU A 93 18.47 -7.44 1.58
N VAL A 94 19.26 -7.12 2.62
CA VAL A 94 18.93 -6.06 3.59
C VAL A 94 18.85 -4.69 2.90
N SER A 95 19.83 -4.36 2.07
CA SER A 95 19.87 -3.07 1.36
C SER A 95 18.65 -2.90 0.46
N LEU A 96 18.30 -3.88 -0.36
CA LEU A 96 17.11 -3.84 -1.22
C LEU A 96 15.82 -3.74 -0.38
N THR A 97 15.73 -4.48 0.72
CA THR A 97 14.59 -4.41 1.65
C THR A 97 14.40 -3.00 2.23
N VAL A 98 15.49 -2.39 2.73
CA VAL A 98 15.45 -1.04 3.31
C VAL A 98 15.10 -0.01 2.23
N PHE A 99 15.73 -0.08 1.05
CA PHE A 99 15.39 0.83 -0.06
C PHE A 99 13.93 0.69 -0.49
N THR A 100 13.43 -0.54 -0.59
CA THR A 100 12.02 -0.77 -0.91
C THR A 100 11.08 -0.14 0.13
N ALA A 101 11.36 -0.32 1.42
CA ALA A 101 10.56 0.27 2.48
C ALA A 101 10.56 1.80 2.44
N ILE A 102 11.73 2.42 2.23
CA ILE A 102 11.86 3.88 2.13
C ILE A 102 11.11 4.40 0.89
N LEU A 103 11.30 3.78 -0.26
CA LEU A 103 10.62 4.20 -1.49
C LEU A 103 9.10 4.06 -1.35
N SER A 104 8.63 2.95 -0.78
CA SER A 104 7.21 2.70 -0.59
C SER A 104 6.55 3.62 0.44
N ALA A 105 7.31 4.21 1.35
CA ALA A 105 6.77 5.25 2.24
C ALA A 105 6.42 6.56 1.52
N PHE A 106 7.03 6.84 0.34
CA PHE A 106 6.81 8.07 -0.43
C PHE A 106 6.19 7.83 -1.81
N LEU A 107 6.16 6.57 -2.25
CA LEU A 107 5.46 6.11 -3.45
C LEU A 107 4.52 4.99 -2.99
N ASP A 108 3.44 4.75 -3.70
CA ASP A 108 2.58 3.63 -3.32
C ASP A 108 3.30 2.26 -3.42
N ASN A 109 2.82 1.29 -2.66
CA ASN A 109 3.43 -0.04 -2.55
C ASN A 109 3.42 -0.80 -3.89
N VAL A 110 2.37 -0.65 -4.71
CA VAL A 110 2.24 -1.31 -6.03
C VAL A 110 3.25 -0.73 -7.01
N THR A 111 3.28 0.58 -7.18
CA THR A 111 4.27 1.27 -8.03
C THR A 111 5.69 0.89 -7.62
N THR A 112 5.99 0.88 -6.32
CA THR A 112 7.32 0.53 -5.80
C THR A 112 7.74 -0.88 -6.24
N VAL A 113 6.88 -1.88 -6.09
CA VAL A 113 7.25 -3.26 -6.45
C VAL A 113 7.26 -3.49 -7.96
N VAL A 114 6.39 -2.84 -8.73
CA VAL A 114 6.41 -2.88 -10.20
C VAL A 114 7.76 -2.40 -10.73
N LEU A 115 8.32 -1.37 -10.10
CA LEU A 115 9.60 -0.78 -10.51
C LEU A 115 10.80 -1.63 -10.07
N LEU A 116 10.80 -2.11 -8.84
CA LEU A 116 11.96 -2.79 -8.26
C LEU A 116 12.03 -4.28 -8.61
N THR A 117 10.92 -4.95 -8.92
CA THR A 117 10.90 -6.39 -9.22
C THR A 117 11.77 -6.76 -10.43
N PRO A 118 11.65 -6.11 -11.61
CA PRO A 118 12.50 -6.43 -12.76
C PRO A 118 13.98 -6.21 -12.46
N ILE A 119 14.29 -5.14 -11.72
CA ILE A 119 15.65 -4.80 -11.34
C ILE A 119 16.22 -5.88 -10.40
N THR A 120 15.43 -6.30 -9.39
CA THR A 120 15.82 -7.36 -8.46
C THR A 120 16.02 -8.70 -9.16
N LEU A 121 15.17 -9.05 -10.12
CA LEU A 121 15.33 -10.24 -10.95
C LEU A 121 16.61 -10.18 -11.81
N ALA A 122 16.88 -9.04 -12.43
CA ALA A 122 18.11 -8.84 -13.22
C ALA A 122 19.36 -8.97 -12.35
N ILE A 123 19.37 -8.36 -11.16
CA ILE A 123 20.48 -8.44 -10.21
C ILE A 123 20.71 -9.89 -9.77
N THR A 124 19.65 -10.57 -9.31
CA THR A 124 19.75 -11.95 -8.81
C THR A 124 20.22 -12.93 -9.90
N ARG A 125 19.80 -12.70 -11.16
CA ARG A 125 20.28 -13.45 -12.32
C ARG A 125 21.77 -13.20 -12.56
N THR A 126 22.24 -11.95 -12.49
CA THR A 126 23.65 -11.58 -12.70
C THR A 126 24.56 -12.25 -11.67
N ILE A 127 24.17 -12.21 -10.40
CA ILE A 127 24.96 -12.82 -9.31
C ILE A 127 24.67 -14.30 -9.08
N ARG A 128 23.79 -14.91 -9.88
CA ARG A 128 23.41 -16.32 -9.84
C ARG A 128 22.92 -16.79 -8.45
N VAL A 129 22.02 -16.03 -7.83
CA VAL A 129 21.37 -16.41 -6.56
C VAL A 129 19.88 -16.68 -6.77
N ASN A 130 19.28 -17.44 -5.85
CA ASN A 130 17.84 -17.64 -5.84
C ASN A 130 17.10 -16.32 -5.60
N PRO A 131 16.23 -15.85 -6.51
CA PRO A 131 15.52 -14.57 -6.35
C PRO A 131 14.44 -14.60 -5.28
N PHE A 132 13.93 -15.75 -4.87
CA PHE A 132 12.81 -15.88 -3.93
C PHE A 132 13.00 -15.07 -2.63
N PRO A 133 14.13 -15.18 -1.89
CA PRO A 133 14.32 -14.39 -0.67
C PRO A 133 14.26 -12.88 -0.91
N TYR A 134 14.80 -12.41 -2.03
CA TYR A 134 14.82 -10.99 -2.39
C TYR A 134 13.43 -10.49 -2.74
N LEU A 135 12.69 -11.22 -3.58
CA LEU A 135 11.35 -10.85 -4.01
C LEU A 135 10.37 -10.81 -2.84
N ILE A 136 10.35 -11.85 -2.01
CA ILE A 136 9.43 -11.92 -0.88
C ILE A 136 9.74 -10.86 0.19
N SER A 137 11.05 -10.60 0.43
CA SER A 137 11.45 -9.56 1.38
C SER A 137 11.12 -8.17 0.88
N MET A 138 11.25 -7.93 -0.43
CA MET A 138 10.88 -6.67 -1.06
C MET A 138 9.36 -6.42 -0.97
N VAL A 139 8.53 -7.43 -1.24
CA VAL A 139 7.07 -7.34 -1.11
C VAL A 139 6.67 -6.99 0.31
N PHE A 140 7.18 -7.71 1.31
CA PHE A 140 6.86 -7.41 2.70
C PHE A 140 7.36 -6.02 3.11
N ALA A 141 8.54 -5.62 2.64
CA ALA A 141 9.09 -4.31 2.91
C ALA A 141 8.29 -3.18 2.26
N SER A 142 7.69 -3.41 1.08
CA SER A 142 6.84 -2.39 0.44
C SER A 142 5.58 -2.13 1.25
N ASN A 143 4.89 -3.17 1.71
CA ASN A 143 3.71 -3.01 2.55
C ASN A 143 4.06 -2.45 3.94
N ILE A 144 5.17 -2.89 4.56
CA ILE A 144 5.65 -2.34 5.84
C ILE A 144 6.00 -0.85 5.68
N GLY A 145 6.79 -0.50 4.66
CA GLY A 145 7.19 0.88 4.40
C GLY A 145 6.01 1.78 4.02
N GLY A 146 5.11 1.27 3.17
CA GLY A 146 3.89 1.97 2.77
C GLY A 146 2.98 2.33 3.94
N THR A 147 2.95 1.49 4.98
CA THR A 147 2.18 1.76 6.20
C THR A 147 2.67 3.03 6.95
N ALA A 148 3.91 3.49 6.72
CA ALA A 148 4.53 4.55 7.51
C ALA A 148 3.93 5.95 7.27
N THR A 149 3.33 6.19 6.11
CA THR A 149 2.86 7.53 5.70
C THR A 149 1.46 7.46 5.10
N LEU A 150 0.85 8.62 4.94
CA LEU A 150 -0.46 8.78 4.31
C LEU A 150 -0.47 8.24 2.86
N ILE A 151 0.59 8.44 2.10
CA ILE A 151 0.65 8.19 0.64
C ILE A 151 1.26 6.84 0.28
N GLY A 152 1.83 6.12 1.23
CA GLY A 152 2.61 4.91 0.95
C GLY A 152 1.77 3.65 0.69
N ASP A 153 0.52 3.62 1.16
CA ASP A 153 -0.42 2.52 0.91
C ASP A 153 -1.85 3.07 0.76
N PRO A 154 -2.63 2.67 -0.25
CA PRO A 154 -3.99 3.16 -0.47
C PRO A 154 -4.92 3.12 0.74
N PRO A 155 -4.94 2.11 1.60
CA PRO A 155 -5.70 2.14 2.85
C PRO A 155 -5.46 3.39 3.71
N ASN A 156 -4.21 3.85 3.80
CA ASN A 156 -3.87 5.04 4.56
C ASN A 156 -4.48 6.30 3.94
N ILE A 157 -4.50 6.39 2.61
CA ILE A 157 -5.12 7.51 1.88
C ILE A 157 -6.63 7.55 2.18
N LEU A 158 -7.30 6.39 2.13
CA LEU A 158 -8.72 6.27 2.45
C LEU A 158 -9.02 6.68 3.90
N ILE A 159 -8.24 6.20 4.86
CA ILE A 159 -8.38 6.54 6.28
C ILE A 159 -8.11 8.03 6.49
N GLY A 160 -7.04 8.55 5.88
CA GLY A 160 -6.67 9.97 6.02
C GLY A 160 -7.75 10.91 5.52
N SER A 161 -8.34 10.63 4.36
CA SER A 161 -9.45 11.40 3.80
C SER A 161 -10.72 11.29 4.67
N ALA A 162 -11.10 10.07 5.08
CA ALA A 162 -12.31 9.84 5.85
C ALA A 162 -12.27 10.38 7.30
N ALA A 163 -11.07 10.48 7.88
CA ALA A 163 -10.85 10.89 9.26
C ALA A 163 -10.25 12.31 9.40
N ASP A 164 -10.05 13.02 8.30
CA ASP A 164 -9.39 14.33 8.23
C ASP A 164 -8.01 14.33 8.92
N LEU A 165 -7.23 13.25 8.69
CA LEU A 165 -5.91 13.06 9.26
C LEU A 165 -4.83 13.58 8.31
N SER A 166 -3.93 14.37 8.85
CA SER A 166 -2.84 14.97 8.08
C SER A 166 -1.72 13.98 7.76
N PHE A 167 -0.90 14.32 6.78
CA PHE A 167 0.34 13.58 6.47
C PHE A 167 1.27 13.47 7.70
N VAL A 168 1.33 14.55 8.50
CA VAL A 168 2.13 14.60 9.73
C VAL A 168 1.58 13.65 10.79
N ASP A 169 0.25 13.50 10.89
CA ASP A 169 -0.37 12.56 11.82
C ASP A 169 0.04 11.12 11.51
N PHE A 170 0.00 10.72 10.24
CA PHE A 170 0.51 9.40 9.82
C PHE A 170 1.99 9.24 10.14
N LEU A 171 2.81 10.21 9.79
CA LEU A 171 4.25 10.16 10.04
C LEU A 171 4.58 10.01 11.53
N LEU A 172 3.93 10.78 12.40
CA LEU A 172 4.20 10.75 13.84
C LEU A 172 3.63 9.52 14.55
N ASN A 173 2.54 8.94 14.02
CA ASN A 173 1.84 7.85 14.68
C ASN A 173 2.17 6.47 14.09
N LEU A 174 2.48 6.37 12.81
CA LEU A 174 2.77 5.07 12.18
C LEU A 174 4.26 4.84 11.86
N ALA A 175 5.01 5.88 11.45
CA ALA A 175 6.42 5.67 11.11
C ALA A 175 7.26 5.10 12.28
N PRO A 176 7.08 5.48 13.56
CA PRO A 176 7.86 4.88 14.64
C PRO A 176 7.66 3.36 14.78
N VAL A 177 6.43 2.88 14.75
CA VAL A 177 6.15 1.44 14.84
C VAL A 177 6.58 0.69 13.59
N VAL A 178 6.46 1.30 12.41
CA VAL A 178 6.93 0.74 11.14
C VAL A 178 8.44 0.54 11.14
N VAL A 179 9.22 1.49 11.66
CA VAL A 179 10.67 1.34 11.81
C VAL A 179 11.01 0.16 12.74
N ILE A 180 10.30 0.00 13.85
CA ILE A 180 10.49 -1.15 14.76
C ILE A 180 10.16 -2.47 14.04
N ILE A 181 9.06 -2.52 13.30
CA ILE A 181 8.65 -3.70 12.53
C ILE A 181 9.68 -4.02 11.43
N LEU A 182 10.19 -3.00 10.72
CA LEU A 182 11.22 -3.20 9.69
C LEU A 182 12.52 -3.77 10.27
N ILE A 183 12.96 -3.26 11.42
CA ILE A 183 14.14 -3.79 12.14
C ILE A 183 13.89 -5.24 12.57
N ALA A 184 12.72 -5.54 13.11
CA ALA A 184 12.35 -6.89 13.50
C ALA A 184 12.29 -7.83 12.28
N TRP A 185 11.78 -7.35 11.14
CA TRP A 185 11.78 -8.10 9.90
C TRP A 185 13.20 -8.40 9.41
N ILE A 186 14.12 -7.43 9.43
CA ILE A 186 15.53 -7.66 9.09
C ILE A 186 16.16 -8.72 10.01
N GLY A 187 15.86 -8.67 11.30
CA GLY A 187 16.28 -9.71 12.25
C GLY A 187 15.72 -11.09 11.88
N MET A 188 14.43 -11.17 11.53
CA MET A 188 13.76 -12.41 11.10
C MET A 188 14.34 -12.96 9.79
N MET A 189 14.63 -12.10 8.81
CA MET A 189 15.30 -12.48 7.56
C MET A 189 16.66 -13.16 7.82
N ARG A 190 17.41 -12.67 8.81
CA ARG A 190 18.69 -13.32 9.21
C ARG A 190 18.49 -14.77 9.65
N VAL A 191 17.43 -15.03 10.41
CA VAL A 191 17.12 -16.39 10.86
C VAL A 191 16.62 -17.27 9.70
N MET A 192 15.77 -16.72 8.82
CA MET A 192 15.11 -17.48 7.76
C MET A 192 16.00 -17.75 6.55
N PHE A 193 16.83 -16.78 6.15
CA PHE A 193 17.52 -16.81 4.86
C PHE A 193 19.04 -16.86 4.95
N TYR A 194 19.67 -16.34 6.02
CA TYR A 194 21.13 -16.20 6.09
C TYR A 194 21.88 -17.52 5.85
N ARG A 195 21.46 -18.62 6.48
CA ARG A 195 22.08 -19.94 6.34
C ARG A 195 21.94 -20.59 4.96
N ARG A 196 21.09 -20.03 4.10
CA ARG A 196 20.82 -20.50 2.74
C ARG A 196 21.52 -19.68 1.66
N MET A 197 22.26 -18.67 2.08
CA MET A 197 22.96 -17.75 1.20
C MET A 197 24.46 -18.05 1.30
N ASP A 198 25.00 -18.80 0.30
CA ASP A 198 26.42 -19.09 0.25
C ASP A 198 27.22 -17.86 -0.19
N ASP A 199 28.38 -17.64 0.44
CA ASP A 199 29.36 -16.64 0.02
C ASP A 199 30.24 -17.26 -1.07
N ASP A 200 30.08 -16.79 -2.32
CA ASP A 200 30.89 -17.16 -3.47
C ASP A 200 31.79 -15.97 -3.86
N ALA A 201 33.10 -16.17 -3.85
CA ALA A 201 34.09 -15.13 -4.10
C ALA A 201 33.98 -14.50 -5.50
N ASP A 202 33.56 -15.29 -6.51
CA ASP A 202 33.39 -14.81 -7.90
C ASP A 202 32.24 -13.80 -8.08
N ARG A 203 31.43 -13.57 -7.05
CA ARG A 203 30.31 -12.62 -7.11
C ARG A 203 30.77 -11.16 -7.10
N LEU A 204 31.86 -10.85 -6.43
CA LEU A 204 32.43 -9.49 -6.42
C LEU A 204 32.79 -9.02 -7.84
N ASP A 205 33.40 -9.88 -8.63
CA ASP A 205 33.80 -9.54 -10.00
C ASP A 205 32.60 -9.30 -10.91
N ARG A 206 31.49 -10.06 -10.69
CA ARG A 206 30.24 -9.88 -11.43
C ARG A 206 29.49 -8.61 -11.02
N LEU A 207 29.56 -8.23 -9.75
CA LEU A 207 28.95 -6.99 -9.25
C LEU A 207 29.70 -5.75 -9.69
N ALA A 208 31.01 -5.86 -9.94
CA ALA A 208 31.81 -4.79 -10.50
C ALA A 208 31.41 -4.39 -11.93
N LEU A 209 30.67 -5.28 -12.63
CA LEU A 209 30.10 -5.01 -13.96
C LEU A 209 28.82 -4.13 -13.90
N VAL A 210 28.22 -3.94 -12.73
CA VAL A 210 27.03 -3.09 -12.56
C VAL A 210 27.48 -1.66 -12.33
N ASP A 211 27.32 -0.81 -13.34
CA ASP A 211 27.56 0.64 -13.21
C ASP A 211 26.25 1.37 -12.86
N PRO A 212 26.08 1.82 -11.59
CA PRO A 212 24.90 2.59 -11.22
C PRO A 212 24.80 3.94 -11.95
N ALA A 213 25.94 4.57 -12.28
CA ALA A 213 25.93 5.88 -12.92
C ALA A 213 25.44 5.79 -14.37
N GLY A 214 25.79 4.69 -15.07
CA GLY A 214 25.29 4.40 -16.41
C GLY A 214 23.79 4.09 -16.49
N ALA A 215 23.14 3.82 -15.34
CA ALA A 215 21.70 3.58 -15.28
C ALA A 215 20.85 4.86 -15.48
N ILE A 216 21.45 6.04 -15.26
CA ILE A 216 20.73 7.32 -15.41
C ILE A 216 20.61 7.66 -16.90
N LYS A 217 19.37 7.63 -17.40
CA LYS A 217 19.04 7.90 -18.82
C LYS A 217 18.89 9.39 -19.10
N ASP A 218 18.28 10.13 -18.17
CA ASP A 218 18.06 11.58 -18.27
C ASP A 218 18.34 12.23 -16.91
N ARG A 219 19.56 12.72 -16.73
CA ARG A 219 20.00 13.37 -15.49
C ARG A 219 19.30 14.71 -15.22
N PRO A 220 19.11 15.62 -16.21
CA PRO A 220 18.35 16.84 -16.00
C PRO A 220 16.92 16.59 -15.53
N LEU A 221 16.20 15.68 -16.19
CA LEU A 221 14.83 15.32 -15.80
C LEU A 221 14.79 14.67 -14.41
N MET A 222 15.75 13.80 -14.08
CA MET A 222 15.85 13.19 -12.75
C MET A 222 15.99 14.26 -11.65
N ILE A 223 16.87 15.24 -11.83
CA ILE A 223 17.08 16.30 -10.85
C ILE A 223 15.80 17.15 -10.68
N ARG A 224 15.15 17.52 -11.79
CA ARG A 224 13.87 18.27 -11.76
C ARG A 224 12.79 17.47 -11.05
N SER A 225 12.65 16.17 -11.37
CA SER A 225 11.69 15.27 -10.72
C SER A 225 11.94 15.15 -9.22
N MET A 226 13.18 15.00 -8.80
CA MET A 226 13.50 14.93 -7.38
C MET A 226 13.25 16.24 -6.63
N ILE A 227 13.53 17.38 -7.25
CA ILE A 227 13.24 18.70 -6.66
C ILE A 227 11.73 18.89 -6.50
N VAL A 228 10.95 18.59 -7.55
CA VAL A 228 9.48 18.72 -7.50
C VAL A 228 8.89 17.74 -6.50
N LEU A 229 9.30 16.47 -6.50
CA LEU A 229 8.84 15.48 -5.53
C LEU A 229 9.19 15.91 -4.10
N GLY A 230 10.41 16.39 -3.86
CA GLY A 230 10.82 16.92 -2.56
C GLY A 230 9.98 18.12 -2.11
N ALA A 231 9.70 19.06 -3.04
CA ALA A 231 8.81 20.20 -2.77
C ALA A 231 7.37 19.75 -2.48
N THR A 232 6.87 18.74 -3.19
CA THR A 232 5.56 18.13 -2.94
C THR A 232 5.48 17.50 -1.55
N ILE A 233 6.51 16.75 -1.14
CA ILE A 233 6.59 16.17 0.22
C ILE A 233 6.63 17.28 1.29
N ILE A 234 7.39 18.35 1.07
CA ILE A 234 7.38 19.53 1.97
C ILE A 234 5.96 20.14 1.99
N GLY A 235 5.30 20.24 0.84
CA GLY A 235 3.91 20.66 0.76
C GLY A 235 2.98 19.78 1.61
N PHE A 236 3.16 18.46 1.57
CA PHE A 236 2.39 17.54 2.43
C PHE A 236 2.67 17.74 3.92
N LEU A 237 3.89 18.08 4.32
CA LEU A 237 4.18 18.42 5.71
C LEU A 237 3.52 19.72 6.15
N LEU A 238 3.27 20.64 5.23
CA LEU A 238 2.72 21.98 5.51
C LEU A 238 1.23 22.09 5.15
N HIS A 239 0.60 21.06 4.57
CA HIS A 239 -0.74 21.16 3.99
C HIS A 239 -1.80 21.69 4.96
N SER A 240 -1.78 21.24 6.22
CA SER A 240 -2.71 21.70 7.26
C SER A 240 -2.52 23.19 7.57
N ALA A 241 -1.26 23.68 7.61
CA ALA A 241 -0.96 25.09 7.83
C ALA A 241 -1.34 25.97 6.63
N LEU A 242 -1.34 25.39 5.41
CA LEU A 242 -1.73 26.07 4.17
C LEU A 242 -3.24 26.02 3.93
N GLY A 243 -3.99 25.19 4.65
CA GLY A 243 -5.42 24.96 4.42
C GLY A 243 -5.69 24.31 3.07
N LEU A 244 -4.76 23.47 2.59
CA LEU A 244 -4.86 22.79 1.30
C LEU A 244 -4.98 21.27 1.50
N GLU A 245 -5.77 20.64 0.63
CA GLU A 245 -5.83 19.17 0.55
C GLU A 245 -4.53 18.60 -0.03
N VAL A 246 -4.13 17.42 0.44
CA VAL A 246 -2.95 16.69 -0.09
C VAL A 246 -3.09 16.41 -1.58
N ALA A 247 -4.31 16.14 -2.06
CA ALA A 247 -4.62 15.97 -3.49
C ALA A 247 -4.27 17.20 -4.32
N THR A 248 -4.59 18.39 -3.84
CA THR A 248 -4.28 19.66 -4.53
C THR A 248 -2.77 19.84 -4.67
N ILE A 249 -2.01 19.53 -3.62
CA ILE A 249 -0.54 19.64 -3.62
C ILE A 249 0.07 18.60 -4.57
N ALA A 250 -0.42 17.36 -4.57
CA ALA A 250 0.05 16.31 -5.47
C ALA A 250 -0.20 16.67 -6.94
N MET A 251 -1.41 17.13 -7.28
CA MET A 251 -1.75 17.55 -8.65
C MET A 251 -0.96 18.78 -9.09
N LEU A 252 -0.74 19.75 -8.20
CA LEU A 252 0.12 20.90 -8.49
C LEU A 252 1.56 20.43 -8.75
N GLY A 253 2.10 19.56 -7.92
CA GLY A 253 3.43 18.97 -8.10
C GLY A 253 3.56 18.25 -9.44
N ALA A 254 2.60 17.39 -9.79
CA ALA A 254 2.57 16.70 -11.08
C ALA A 254 2.51 17.69 -12.27
N THR A 255 1.67 18.71 -12.15
CA THR A 255 1.53 19.75 -13.21
C THR A 255 2.83 20.54 -13.38
N VAL A 256 3.44 20.97 -12.26
CA VAL A 256 4.75 21.65 -12.30
C VAL A 256 5.81 20.74 -12.90
N LEU A 257 5.83 19.46 -12.54
CA LEU A 257 6.78 18.51 -13.11
C LEU A 257 6.61 18.32 -14.61
N MET A 258 5.38 18.23 -15.10
CA MET A 258 5.11 18.19 -16.55
C MET A 258 5.65 19.44 -17.27
N LEU A 259 5.43 20.62 -16.69
CA LEU A 259 5.91 21.89 -17.25
C LEU A 259 7.44 21.99 -17.27
N VAL A 260 8.10 21.79 -16.13
CA VAL A 260 9.56 21.92 -16.04
C VAL A 260 10.30 20.75 -16.68
N GLY A 261 9.66 19.58 -16.76
CA GLY A 261 10.16 18.39 -17.43
C GLY A 261 10.01 18.43 -18.95
N GLY A 262 9.15 19.34 -19.46
CA GLY A 262 8.83 19.38 -20.89
C GLY A 262 8.02 18.17 -21.37
N LEU A 263 7.26 17.54 -20.47
CA LEU A 263 6.47 16.35 -20.75
C LEU A 263 5.12 16.74 -21.35
N LYS A 264 4.69 15.99 -22.35
CA LYS A 264 3.34 16.15 -22.87
C LYS A 264 2.33 15.46 -21.93
N PRO A 265 1.16 16.07 -21.64
CA PRO A 265 0.18 15.49 -20.73
C PRO A 265 -0.20 14.03 -21.06
N HIS A 266 -0.37 13.69 -22.34
CA HIS A 266 -0.73 12.33 -22.75
C HIS A 266 0.38 11.31 -22.38
N GLU A 267 1.67 11.67 -22.49
CA GLU A 267 2.80 10.82 -22.13
C GLU A 267 2.91 10.62 -20.60
N ALA A 268 2.50 11.64 -19.83
CA ALA A 268 2.46 11.57 -18.37
C ALA A 268 1.26 10.75 -17.89
N PHE A 269 0.11 10.84 -18.58
CA PHE A 269 -1.09 10.10 -18.23
C PHE A 269 -1.01 8.59 -18.56
N GLU A 270 -0.07 8.16 -19.41
CA GLU A 270 0.22 6.74 -19.64
C GLU A 270 0.78 6.04 -18.39
N ASP A 271 1.43 6.80 -17.50
CA ASP A 271 1.96 6.27 -16.24
C ASP A 271 0.89 6.14 -15.16
N VAL A 272 -0.33 6.64 -15.38
CA VAL A 272 -1.44 6.56 -14.43
C VAL A 272 -2.12 5.20 -14.52
N GLU A 273 -2.26 4.52 -13.41
CA GLU A 273 -2.96 3.24 -13.31
C GLU A 273 -4.49 3.45 -13.31
N TRP A 274 -5.07 3.78 -14.46
CA TRP A 274 -6.50 4.05 -14.61
C TRP A 274 -7.38 2.93 -14.07
N ASN A 275 -6.96 1.67 -14.22
CA ASN A 275 -7.69 0.53 -13.68
C ASN A 275 -7.87 0.65 -12.16
N THR A 276 -6.84 1.03 -11.44
CA THR A 276 -6.88 1.24 -9.99
C THR A 276 -7.83 2.40 -9.62
N LEU A 277 -7.80 3.51 -10.36
CA LEU A 277 -8.69 4.64 -10.08
C LEU A 277 -10.16 4.30 -10.33
N PHE A 278 -10.47 3.64 -11.44
CA PHE A 278 -11.83 3.19 -11.73
C PHE A 278 -12.31 2.09 -10.77
N PHE A 279 -11.40 1.26 -10.28
CA PHE A 279 -11.71 0.34 -9.20
C PHE A 279 -12.19 1.08 -7.95
N PHE A 280 -11.50 2.16 -7.54
CA PHE A 280 -11.95 3.00 -6.41
C PHE A 280 -13.31 3.63 -6.67
N VAL A 281 -13.56 4.15 -7.87
CA VAL A 281 -14.87 4.71 -8.22
C VAL A 281 -16.00 3.70 -7.99
N GLY A 282 -15.87 2.48 -8.53
CA GLY A 282 -16.86 1.43 -8.34
C GLY A 282 -16.99 1.00 -6.88
N LEU A 283 -15.88 0.92 -6.17
CA LEU A 283 -15.83 0.53 -4.76
C LEU A 283 -16.54 1.54 -3.85
N PHE A 284 -16.30 2.85 -4.04
CA PHE A 284 -16.98 3.89 -3.26
C PHE A 284 -18.50 3.81 -3.41
N ILE A 285 -18.99 3.64 -4.63
CA ILE A 285 -20.44 3.51 -4.89
C ILE A 285 -21.01 2.23 -4.24
N LEU A 286 -20.29 1.10 -4.31
CA LEU A 286 -20.70 -0.15 -3.66
C LEU A 286 -20.76 -0.03 -2.13
N VAL A 287 -19.77 0.63 -1.52
CA VAL A 287 -19.73 0.86 -0.08
C VAL A 287 -20.86 1.79 0.35
N GLU A 288 -21.10 2.85 -0.41
CA GLU A 288 -22.22 3.77 -0.15
C GLU A 288 -23.57 3.03 -0.14
N ALA A 289 -23.78 2.08 -1.04
CA ALA A 289 -25.00 1.31 -1.09
C ALA A 289 -25.26 0.53 0.23
N ILE A 290 -24.23 -0.10 0.79
CA ILE A 290 -24.40 -0.84 2.06
C ILE A 290 -24.49 0.08 3.28
N VAL A 291 -23.93 1.29 3.20
CA VAL A 291 -24.13 2.34 4.23
C VAL A 291 -25.58 2.81 4.23
N GLN A 292 -26.11 3.19 3.07
CA GLN A 292 -27.48 3.72 2.95
C GLN A 292 -28.58 2.72 3.35
N VAL A 293 -28.42 1.46 3.00
CA VAL A 293 -29.40 0.43 3.41
C VAL A 293 -29.25 0.00 4.88
N GLY A 294 -28.29 0.56 5.63
CA GLY A 294 -28.10 0.35 7.07
C GLY A 294 -27.39 -0.95 7.46
N ILE A 295 -26.81 -1.69 6.53
CA ILE A 295 -26.02 -2.91 6.83
C ILE A 295 -24.82 -2.55 7.71
N ILE A 296 -24.12 -1.47 7.39
CA ILE A 296 -22.98 -0.99 8.18
C ILE A 296 -23.39 -0.65 9.61
N ASN A 297 -24.53 0.03 9.79
CA ASN A 297 -25.04 0.35 11.12
C ASN A 297 -25.29 -0.91 11.95
N THR A 298 -25.92 -1.93 11.34
CA THR A 298 -26.18 -3.21 12.01
C THR A 298 -24.89 -3.91 12.45
N ILE A 299 -23.84 -3.91 11.58
CA ILE A 299 -22.55 -4.49 11.91
C ILE A 299 -21.85 -3.69 13.01
N ALA A 300 -21.87 -2.36 12.91
CA ALA A 300 -21.23 -1.48 13.89
C ALA A 300 -21.89 -1.58 15.26
N ASP A 301 -23.23 -1.65 15.32
CA ASP A 301 -23.96 -1.84 16.57
C ASP A 301 -23.62 -3.20 17.21
N ALA A 302 -23.55 -4.27 16.43
CA ALA A 302 -23.12 -5.58 16.93
C ALA A 302 -21.67 -5.58 17.46
N VAL A 303 -20.76 -4.84 16.81
CA VAL A 303 -19.39 -4.65 17.28
C VAL A 303 -19.38 -3.81 18.54
N ALA A 304 -20.17 -2.73 18.62
CA ALA A 304 -20.28 -1.86 19.80
C ALA A 304 -20.75 -2.65 21.02
N ASP A 305 -21.76 -3.51 20.85
CA ASP A 305 -22.27 -4.40 21.91
C ASP A 305 -21.18 -5.39 22.37
N ALA A 306 -20.45 -5.99 21.42
CA ALA A 306 -19.37 -6.94 21.75
C ALA A 306 -18.22 -6.28 22.50
N VAL A 307 -17.90 -5.03 22.15
CA VAL A 307 -16.85 -4.24 22.80
C VAL A 307 -17.29 -3.73 24.17
N ALA A 308 -18.57 -3.51 24.38
CA ALA A 308 -19.17 -3.03 25.64
C ALA A 308 -18.50 -1.75 26.18
N GLY A 309 -18.22 -0.77 25.30
CA GLY A 309 -17.61 0.51 25.65
C GLY A 309 -16.12 0.44 26.05
N ARG A 310 -15.47 -0.72 25.90
CA ARG A 310 -14.07 -0.90 26.29
C ARG A 310 -13.13 -0.51 25.12
N GLN A 311 -12.52 0.67 25.21
CA GLN A 311 -11.63 1.23 24.19
C GLN A 311 -10.52 0.25 23.76
N GLY A 312 -9.83 -0.38 24.72
CA GLY A 312 -8.75 -1.32 24.43
C GLY A 312 -9.21 -2.55 23.64
N VAL A 313 -10.42 -3.06 23.94
CA VAL A 313 -10.99 -4.21 23.22
C VAL A 313 -11.35 -3.79 21.79
N ALA A 314 -11.93 -2.60 21.60
CA ALA A 314 -12.24 -2.06 20.27
C ALA A 314 -10.96 -1.91 19.43
N THR A 315 -9.98 -1.19 19.95
CA THR A 315 -8.73 -0.90 19.25
C THR A 315 -7.97 -2.16 18.87
N ILE A 316 -7.74 -3.06 19.82
CA ILE A 316 -6.99 -4.30 19.56
C ILE A 316 -7.83 -5.27 18.71
N GLY A 317 -9.14 -5.31 18.92
CA GLY A 317 -10.07 -6.09 18.08
C GLY A 317 -10.03 -5.64 16.63
N ILE A 318 -10.10 -4.33 16.35
CA ILE A 318 -9.97 -3.77 15.00
C ILE A 318 -8.61 -4.13 14.41
N LEU A 319 -7.49 -3.99 15.14
CA LEU A 319 -6.15 -4.33 14.66
C LEU A 319 -6.07 -5.77 14.14
N TRP A 320 -6.43 -6.74 14.98
CA TRP A 320 -6.30 -8.15 14.62
C TRP A 320 -7.34 -8.61 13.60
N PHE A 321 -8.59 -8.13 13.73
CA PHE A 321 -9.62 -8.43 12.73
C PHE A 321 -9.24 -7.88 11.36
N SER A 322 -8.74 -6.63 11.31
CA SER A 322 -8.26 -6.01 10.07
C SER A 322 -7.13 -6.81 9.43
N ALA A 323 -6.19 -7.29 10.24
CA ALA A 323 -5.08 -8.09 9.73
C ALA A 323 -5.55 -9.43 9.12
N ILE A 324 -6.52 -10.09 9.76
CA ILE A 324 -7.08 -11.35 9.26
C ILE A 324 -7.94 -11.11 8.01
N ALA A 325 -8.78 -10.09 8.03
CA ALA A 325 -9.65 -9.76 6.91
C ALA A 325 -8.83 -9.34 5.68
N SER A 326 -7.83 -8.48 5.87
CA SER A 326 -6.91 -8.04 4.82
C SER A 326 -6.02 -9.17 4.28
N ALA A 327 -5.82 -10.24 5.03
CA ALA A 327 -5.13 -11.43 4.53
C ALA A 327 -5.98 -12.24 3.54
N VAL A 328 -7.30 -12.11 3.58
CA VAL A 328 -8.25 -12.89 2.76
C VAL A 328 -8.80 -12.05 1.60
N ILE A 329 -9.00 -10.75 1.87
CA ILE A 329 -9.52 -9.78 0.91
C ILE A 329 -8.45 -8.70 0.75
N ASP A 330 -8.22 -8.20 -0.47
CA ASP A 330 -7.28 -7.08 -0.72
C ASP A 330 -7.52 -5.94 0.30
N ASN A 331 -6.44 -5.34 0.80
CA ASN A 331 -6.46 -4.34 1.86
C ASN A 331 -7.31 -3.11 1.54
N ILE A 332 -7.45 -2.76 0.26
CA ILE A 332 -8.20 -1.58 -0.20
C ILE A 332 -9.71 -1.77 0.02
N PRO A 333 -10.40 -2.78 -0.58
CA PRO A 333 -11.83 -2.96 -0.38
C PRO A 333 -12.18 -3.23 1.08
N TYR A 334 -11.33 -3.95 1.81
CA TYR A 334 -11.53 -4.14 3.24
C TYR A 334 -11.57 -2.80 3.98
N THR A 335 -10.56 -1.94 3.77
CA THR A 335 -10.46 -0.65 4.46
C THR A 335 -11.64 0.26 4.14
N ALA A 336 -12.03 0.37 2.86
CA ALA A 336 -13.19 1.16 2.47
C ALA A 336 -14.48 0.74 3.21
N THR A 337 -14.66 -0.56 3.45
CA THR A 337 -15.83 -1.08 4.19
C THR A 337 -15.68 -0.88 5.70
N ALA A 338 -14.47 -0.92 6.24
CA ALA A 338 -14.22 -0.81 7.67
C ALA A 338 -14.30 0.65 8.18
N ILE A 339 -14.01 1.63 7.33
CA ILE A 339 -14.05 3.06 7.67
C ILE A 339 -15.39 3.47 8.28
N PRO A 340 -16.56 3.24 7.65
CA PRO A 340 -17.85 3.62 8.23
C PRO A 340 -18.15 2.93 9.56
N ILE A 341 -17.62 1.71 9.77
CA ILE A 341 -17.77 0.99 11.05
C ILE A 341 -17.00 1.73 12.16
N VAL A 342 -15.75 2.15 11.89
CA VAL A 342 -14.93 2.90 12.86
C VAL A 342 -15.57 4.25 13.16
N GLN A 343 -16.10 4.95 12.14
CA GLN A 343 -16.82 6.22 12.31
C GLN A 343 -18.03 6.04 13.26
N ARG A 344 -18.83 4.99 13.02
CA ARG A 344 -20.01 4.69 13.84
C ARG A 344 -19.66 4.35 15.29
N LEU A 345 -18.56 3.61 15.52
CA LEU A 345 -18.06 3.31 16.86
C LEU A 345 -17.61 4.58 17.59
N ALA A 346 -17.00 5.52 16.88
CA ALA A 346 -16.59 6.82 17.42
C ALA A 346 -17.80 7.70 17.79
N GLU A 347 -18.86 7.73 16.96
CA GLU A 347 -20.13 8.36 17.27
C GLU A 347 -20.77 7.76 18.54
N GLY A 348 -20.56 6.48 18.79
CA GLY A 348 -20.99 5.76 20.00
C GLY A 348 -20.18 6.10 21.27
N GLY A 349 -19.20 7.02 21.18
CA GLY A 349 -18.45 7.55 22.33
C GLY A 349 -17.07 6.89 22.55
N LEU A 350 -16.58 6.05 21.65
CA LEU A 350 -15.22 5.54 21.67
C LEU A 350 -14.26 6.58 21.05
N GLU A 351 -13.01 6.62 21.54
CA GLU A 351 -11.98 7.47 20.94
C GLU A 351 -11.61 6.97 19.53
N ALA A 352 -11.80 7.82 18.51
CA ALA A 352 -11.58 7.47 17.12
C ALA A 352 -10.10 7.23 16.80
N GLN A 353 -9.19 8.05 17.33
CA GLN A 353 -7.79 8.07 16.95
C GLN A 353 -7.08 6.72 17.11
N PRO A 354 -7.17 6.00 18.25
CA PRO A 354 -6.54 4.68 18.36
C PRO A 354 -7.12 3.65 17.41
N MET A 355 -8.41 3.75 17.09
CA MET A 355 -9.10 2.85 16.16
C MET A 355 -8.65 3.07 14.71
N TRP A 356 -8.41 4.33 14.30
CA TRP A 356 -7.85 4.63 12.98
C TRP A 356 -6.46 4.04 12.78
N TRP A 357 -5.59 4.19 13.79
CA TRP A 357 -4.25 3.58 13.71
C TRP A 357 -4.28 2.06 13.76
N ALA A 358 -5.22 1.49 14.51
CA ALA A 358 -5.44 0.04 14.52
C ALA A 358 -5.90 -0.47 13.16
N LEU A 359 -6.84 0.24 12.49
CA LEU A 359 -7.30 -0.09 11.14
C LEU A 359 -6.16 0.01 10.12
N ALA A 360 -5.40 1.11 10.13
CA ALA A 360 -4.27 1.32 9.22
C ALA A 360 -3.21 0.22 9.37
N LEU A 361 -2.74 -0.04 10.60
CA LEU A 361 -1.74 -1.08 10.89
C LEU A 361 -2.26 -2.47 10.54
N GLY A 362 -3.51 -2.77 10.90
CA GLY A 362 -4.12 -4.06 10.62
C GLY A 362 -4.30 -4.31 9.12
N ALA A 363 -4.86 -3.36 8.39
CA ALA A 363 -5.14 -3.50 6.97
C ALA A 363 -3.86 -3.58 6.13
N CYS A 364 -2.93 -2.62 6.30
CA CYS A 364 -1.70 -2.58 5.49
C CYS A 364 -0.76 -3.75 5.79
N LEU A 365 -0.52 -4.04 7.09
CA LEU A 365 0.42 -5.10 7.48
C LEU A 365 -0.19 -6.50 7.32
N GLY A 366 -1.51 -6.64 7.51
CA GLY A 366 -2.25 -7.89 7.32
C GLY A 366 -2.16 -8.42 5.90
N GLY A 367 -2.12 -7.53 4.91
CA GLY A 367 -1.92 -7.85 3.51
C GLY A 367 -0.65 -8.67 3.22
N ASN A 368 0.34 -8.63 4.10
CA ASN A 368 1.54 -9.46 3.98
C ASN A 368 1.30 -10.96 4.18
N MET A 369 0.14 -11.39 4.69
CA MET A 369 -0.08 -12.80 5.04
C MET A 369 -0.21 -13.71 3.82
N THR A 370 -0.92 -13.26 2.78
CA THR A 370 -1.20 -14.04 1.58
C THR A 370 -0.85 -13.28 0.30
N ILE A 371 -0.77 -13.98 -0.81
CA ILE A 371 -0.58 -13.35 -2.13
C ILE A 371 -1.74 -12.39 -2.43
N VAL A 372 -2.96 -12.77 -2.09
CA VAL A 372 -4.19 -12.01 -2.38
C VAL A 372 -4.37 -10.80 -1.45
N GLY A 373 -3.73 -10.79 -0.29
CA GLY A 373 -3.93 -9.78 0.76
C GLY A 373 -3.50 -8.36 0.39
N ALA A 374 -2.68 -8.19 -0.65
CA ALA A 374 -2.32 -6.88 -1.19
C ALA A 374 -1.99 -6.99 -2.68
N SER A 375 -2.41 -6.01 -3.47
CA SER A 375 -2.17 -5.95 -4.92
C SER A 375 -0.67 -6.03 -5.27
N ALA A 376 0.21 -5.44 -4.46
CA ALA A 376 1.66 -5.51 -4.61
C ALA A 376 2.19 -6.96 -4.62
N ASN A 377 1.60 -7.84 -3.80
CA ASN A 377 2.01 -9.24 -3.68
C ASN A 377 1.69 -10.00 -4.98
N VAL A 378 0.48 -9.80 -5.51
CA VAL A 378 0.00 -10.41 -6.76
C VAL A 378 0.90 -10.01 -7.94
N VAL A 379 1.22 -8.72 -8.02
CA VAL A 379 2.08 -8.18 -9.08
C VAL A 379 3.45 -8.85 -9.06
N VAL A 380 4.12 -8.91 -7.90
CA VAL A 380 5.43 -9.55 -7.78
C VAL A 380 5.37 -11.04 -8.07
N ALA A 381 4.35 -11.75 -7.58
CA ALA A 381 4.17 -13.17 -7.84
C ALA A 381 3.99 -13.44 -9.34
N ASN A 382 3.19 -12.63 -10.05
CA ASN A 382 2.98 -12.74 -11.48
C ASN A 382 4.25 -12.42 -12.29
N MET A 383 4.98 -11.36 -11.92
CA MET A 383 6.24 -11.01 -12.59
C MET A 383 7.31 -12.10 -12.38
N ALA A 384 7.43 -12.64 -11.17
CA ALA A 384 8.32 -13.74 -10.86
C ALA A 384 7.96 -15.02 -11.66
N ALA A 385 6.68 -15.33 -11.78
CA ALA A 385 6.21 -16.49 -12.54
C ALA A 385 6.54 -16.39 -14.03
N ARG A 386 6.41 -15.20 -14.64
CA ARG A 386 6.78 -14.94 -16.05
C ARG A 386 8.27 -15.17 -16.32
N GLU A 387 9.13 -14.94 -15.32
CA GLU A 387 10.57 -15.16 -15.39
C GLU A 387 10.99 -16.58 -14.93
N GLY A 388 10.02 -17.50 -14.72
CA GLY A 388 10.28 -18.88 -14.33
C GLY A 388 10.54 -19.09 -12.82
N HIS A 389 10.25 -18.10 -11.99
CA HIS A 389 10.45 -18.13 -10.55
C HIS A 389 9.13 -18.04 -9.77
N ALA A 390 8.17 -18.90 -10.11
CA ALA A 390 6.84 -18.89 -9.51
C ALA A 390 6.88 -19.00 -7.98
N ILE A 391 6.20 -18.09 -7.32
CA ILE A 391 5.98 -18.09 -5.86
C ILE A 391 4.65 -18.75 -5.59
N THR A 392 4.64 -19.91 -4.92
CA THR A 392 3.39 -20.62 -4.62
C THR A 392 2.66 -19.96 -3.44
N PHE A 393 1.33 -20.09 -3.43
CA PHE A 393 0.49 -19.60 -2.33
C PHE A 393 0.98 -20.10 -0.96
N TRP A 394 1.29 -21.38 -0.82
CA TRP A 394 1.75 -21.97 0.43
C TRP A 394 3.14 -21.48 0.86
N GLN A 395 4.03 -21.24 -0.08
CA GLN A 395 5.33 -20.62 0.22
C GLN A 395 5.13 -19.21 0.75
N PHE A 396 4.31 -18.41 0.08
CA PHE A 396 4.02 -17.04 0.52
C PHE A 396 3.37 -17.02 1.90
N LEU A 397 2.31 -17.80 2.09
CA LEU A 397 1.57 -17.92 3.37
C LEU A 397 2.50 -18.27 4.54
N LYS A 398 3.45 -19.20 4.35
CA LYS A 398 4.39 -19.61 5.39
C LYS A 398 5.23 -18.45 5.92
N TYR A 399 5.79 -17.64 5.02
CA TYR A 399 6.63 -16.49 5.41
C TYR A 399 5.76 -15.30 5.83
N GLY A 400 4.67 -15.07 5.12
CA GLY A 400 3.73 -13.99 5.38
C GLY A 400 3.07 -14.10 6.76
N THR A 401 2.60 -15.30 7.15
CA THR A 401 2.04 -15.52 8.49
C THR A 401 3.02 -15.14 9.60
N ALA A 402 4.30 -15.50 9.46
CA ALA A 402 5.31 -15.16 10.45
C ALA A 402 5.53 -13.64 10.55
N VAL A 403 5.57 -12.94 9.41
CA VAL A 403 5.72 -11.49 9.36
C VAL A 403 4.50 -10.79 9.94
N VAL A 404 3.29 -11.24 9.60
CA VAL A 404 2.06 -10.63 10.12
C VAL A 404 1.94 -10.82 11.63
N ILE A 405 2.17 -12.03 12.14
CA ILE A 405 2.13 -12.26 13.60
C ILE A 405 3.14 -11.35 14.31
N MET A 406 4.38 -11.28 13.82
CA MET A 406 5.40 -10.38 14.38
C MET A 406 4.93 -8.92 14.35
N SER A 407 4.39 -8.46 13.22
CA SER A 407 3.90 -7.10 13.04
C SER A 407 2.72 -6.79 13.96
N MET A 408 1.77 -7.71 14.09
CA MET A 408 0.59 -7.54 14.96
C MET A 408 0.97 -7.51 16.44
N VAL A 409 1.91 -8.34 16.88
CA VAL A 409 2.40 -8.32 18.28
C VAL A 409 3.07 -6.98 18.59
N ILE A 410 3.93 -6.48 17.70
CA ILE A 410 4.59 -5.18 17.86
C ILE A 410 3.56 -4.04 17.84
N SER A 411 2.62 -4.07 16.90
CA SER A 411 1.55 -3.06 16.78
C SER A 411 0.63 -3.06 18.00
N THR A 412 0.29 -4.24 18.54
CA THR A 412 -0.49 -4.38 19.79
C THR A 412 0.24 -3.71 20.95
N ALA A 413 1.52 -4.02 21.15
CA ALA A 413 2.32 -3.41 22.22
C ALA A 413 2.43 -1.89 22.03
N TYR A 414 2.65 -1.43 20.80
CA TYR A 414 2.75 -0.01 20.48
C TYR A 414 1.46 0.74 20.78
N LEU A 415 0.31 0.26 20.27
CA LEU A 415 -0.99 0.88 20.50
C LEU A 415 -1.37 0.88 21.98
N TYR A 416 -1.07 -0.22 22.66
CA TYR A 416 -1.34 -0.32 24.12
C TYR A 416 -0.57 0.74 24.89
N VAL A 417 0.74 0.83 24.69
CA VAL A 417 1.60 1.77 25.43
C VAL A 417 1.32 3.22 25.10
N ARG A 418 0.96 3.51 23.85
CA ARG A 418 0.82 4.90 23.39
C ARG A 418 -0.57 5.50 23.58
N TYR A 419 -1.62 4.67 23.54
CA TYR A 419 -3.01 5.14 23.48
C TYR A 419 -3.94 4.51 24.51
N LEU A 420 -3.56 3.41 25.15
CA LEU A 420 -4.47 2.68 26.02
C LEU A 420 -4.01 2.63 27.49
N VAL A 421 -2.82 3.14 27.78
CA VAL A 421 -2.30 3.40 29.13
C VAL A 421 -2.33 4.90 29.37
#